data_86568aaa6a1ab8903a7f96bd10597132
#
_entry.id   86568aaa6a1ab8903a7f96bd10597132
#
_cell.length_a   1.000
_cell.length_b   1.000
_cell.length_c   1.000
_cell.angle_alpha   90.00
_cell.angle_beta   90.00
_cell.angle_gamma   90.00
#
_symmetry.space_group_name_H-M   'P 1'
#
loop_
_entity.id
_entity.type
_entity.pdbx_description
1 polymer ?
#
loop_
_entity_poly.entity_id
_entity_poly.type
_entity_poly.pdbx_seq_one_letter_code
_entity_poly.pdbx_strand_id
1 'polypeptide(L)'
;MKRYQDIIGRINYGLFLAVVALLPFPQTPLRLACVLWIISWYLELRWISKPKSLRENPVAIPILLFGLWFAWKVLSICWAPDYNAWAWQMERYMTFALIIPIGLWGVNEHYKWEQAGKVLVASCVIAIPLYFIWMALLFPHPEWVPYLHLSEEWTHHANWSTFLMDNISHFKHRLFLCSTELFGIMIAFLVFRKRWALLIPAVAIMLISIPMTGSRQSILTCAALVVIGILYLLPRKLRLRYGVGILLLGMLAGGGLLTLHPRMQQFDLRTLTEMRDVSYDHDVRLNIYGCALQQPSDYIAYGLGAGQSTAYLMEKYQEKGFDYYVFKHYHAHNQYLEELMEIGIPGLLLFLLAWLSIPVCARKANRFIALLFFTLYAMNMFTDCMFGKFDGIALWAVGLLFILLQTNAERDEQTTRDTETH
;
A
#
# COMPACT_ATOMS: atom_id res chain seq x y z
N MET A 1 14.65 -27.29 -22.85
CA MET A 1 14.62 -26.07 -22.01
C MET A 1 13.50 -25.09 -22.42
N LYS A 2 13.38 -24.64 -23.68
CA LYS A 2 12.34 -23.69 -24.14
C LYS A 2 10.89 -24.11 -23.82
N ARG A 3 10.51 -25.39 -24.13
CA ARG A 3 9.17 -25.91 -23.81
C ARG A 3 8.86 -25.92 -22.30
N TYR A 4 9.86 -26.24 -21.48
CA TYR A 4 9.74 -26.20 -20.03
C TYR A 4 9.48 -24.77 -19.53
N GLN A 5 10.30 -23.81 -20.01
CA GLN A 5 10.15 -22.38 -19.65
C GLN A 5 8.82 -21.81 -20.10
N ASP A 6 8.29 -22.21 -21.27
CA ASP A 6 6.97 -21.79 -21.74
C ASP A 6 5.85 -22.29 -20.82
N ILE A 7 5.89 -23.58 -20.43
CA ILE A 7 4.88 -24.15 -19.51
C ILE A 7 4.93 -23.48 -18.15
N ILE A 8 6.12 -23.40 -17.55
CA ILE A 8 6.29 -22.73 -16.24
C ILE A 8 5.92 -21.26 -16.31
N GLY A 9 6.27 -20.58 -17.41
CA GLY A 9 5.93 -19.17 -17.63
C GLY A 9 4.42 -18.92 -17.69
N ARG A 10 3.64 -19.81 -18.29
CA ARG A 10 2.16 -19.73 -18.28
C ARG A 10 1.58 -19.96 -16.89
N ILE A 11 2.12 -20.94 -16.14
CA ILE A 11 1.74 -21.20 -14.75
C ILE A 11 2.05 -19.99 -13.90
N ASN A 12 3.26 -19.42 -14.03
CA ASN A 12 3.69 -18.24 -13.31
C ASN A 12 2.76 -17.04 -13.57
N TYR A 13 2.37 -16.80 -14.83
CA TYR A 13 1.41 -15.75 -15.14
C TYR A 13 0.03 -16.02 -14.55
N GLY A 14 -0.45 -17.26 -14.58
CA GLY A 14 -1.71 -17.64 -13.93
C GLY A 14 -1.70 -17.37 -12.42
N LEU A 15 -0.59 -17.71 -11.75
CA LEU A 15 -0.38 -17.42 -10.33
C LEU A 15 -0.29 -15.91 -10.04
N PHE A 16 0.35 -15.13 -10.93
CA PHE A 16 0.31 -13.67 -10.82
C PHE A 16 -1.11 -13.11 -10.93
N LEU A 17 -1.93 -13.61 -11.86
CA LEU A 17 -3.34 -13.23 -11.95
C LEU A 17 -4.11 -13.60 -10.66
N ALA A 18 -3.78 -14.73 -10.02
CA ALA A 18 -4.35 -15.11 -8.74
C ALA A 18 -3.92 -14.12 -7.62
N VAL A 19 -2.65 -13.70 -7.59
CA VAL A 19 -2.18 -12.65 -6.66
C VAL A 19 -2.98 -11.36 -6.86
N VAL A 20 -3.12 -10.91 -8.10
CA VAL A 20 -3.88 -9.70 -8.44
C VAL A 20 -5.34 -9.81 -8.03
N ALA A 21 -5.97 -10.98 -8.29
CA ALA A 21 -7.35 -11.25 -7.91
C ALA A 21 -7.58 -11.27 -6.41
N LEU A 22 -6.59 -11.72 -5.63
CA LEU A 22 -6.68 -11.87 -4.19
C LEU A 22 -6.28 -10.61 -3.41
N LEU A 23 -5.78 -9.58 -4.07
CA LEU A 23 -5.39 -8.32 -3.40
C LEU A 23 -6.49 -7.71 -2.50
N PRO A 24 -7.77 -7.60 -2.93
CA PRO A 24 -8.81 -7.06 -2.07
C PRO A 24 -9.32 -8.05 -1.01
N PHE A 25 -8.95 -9.33 -1.08
CA PHE A 25 -9.43 -10.39 -0.18
C PHE A 25 -8.52 -10.59 1.06
N PRO A 26 -8.92 -11.46 2.03
CA PRO A 26 -8.15 -11.76 3.22
C PRO A 26 -6.70 -12.17 2.92
N GLN A 27 -5.83 -11.97 3.92
CA GLN A 27 -4.38 -12.07 3.76
C GLN A 27 -3.88 -13.51 3.49
N THR A 28 -4.53 -14.52 4.09
CA THR A 28 -4.06 -15.92 4.03
C THR A 28 -4.00 -16.47 2.61
N PRO A 29 -5.08 -16.43 1.80
CA PRO A 29 -5.01 -16.90 0.41
C PRO A 29 -4.06 -16.04 -0.44
N LEU A 30 -3.97 -14.74 -0.19
CA LEU A 30 -3.05 -13.86 -0.89
C LEU A 30 -1.58 -14.24 -0.63
N ARG A 31 -1.21 -14.55 0.62
CA ARG A 31 0.15 -15.02 0.98
C ARG A 31 0.50 -16.30 0.23
N LEU A 32 -0.39 -17.28 0.23
CA LEU A 32 -0.17 -18.53 -0.49
C LEU A 32 0.03 -18.31 -1.98
N ALA A 33 -0.82 -17.50 -2.61
CA ALA A 33 -0.70 -17.17 -4.03
C ALA A 33 0.63 -16.46 -4.35
N CYS A 34 1.08 -15.50 -3.50
CA CYS A 34 2.37 -14.83 -3.65
C CYS A 34 3.54 -15.80 -3.55
N VAL A 35 3.54 -16.69 -2.56
CA VAL A 35 4.60 -17.68 -2.40
C VAL A 35 4.68 -18.59 -3.63
N LEU A 36 3.57 -19.12 -4.10
CA LEU A 36 3.52 -19.97 -5.29
C LEU A 36 3.97 -19.21 -6.56
N TRP A 37 3.56 -17.95 -6.70
CA TRP A 37 3.99 -17.08 -7.79
C TRP A 37 5.51 -16.86 -7.77
N ILE A 38 6.09 -16.52 -6.62
CA ILE A 38 7.53 -16.31 -6.46
C ILE A 38 8.29 -17.61 -6.78
N ILE A 39 7.90 -18.75 -6.20
CA ILE A 39 8.53 -20.04 -6.45
C ILE A 39 8.48 -20.38 -7.95
N SER A 40 7.33 -20.22 -8.59
CA SER A 40 7.18 -20.53 -10.03
C SER A 40 8.08 -19.64 -10.90
N TRP A 41 8.30 -18.37 -10.51
CA TRP A 41 9.23 -17.48 -11.21
C TRP A 41 10.69 -17.96 -11.09
N TYR A 42 11.12 -18.40 -9.91
CA TYR A 42 12.45 -18.97 -9.73
C TYR A 42 12.61 -20.27 -10.50
N LEU A 43 11.59 -21.12 -10.56
CA LEU A 43 11.58 -22.36 -11.35
C LEU A 43 11.63 -22.10 -12.87
N GLU A 44 11.19 -20.95 -13.35
CA GLU A 44 11.34 -20.56 -14.77
C GLU A 44 12.80 -20.34 -15.17
N LEU A 45 13.75 -20.25 -14.20
CA LEU A 45 15.19 -20.10 -14.39
C LEU A 45 15.60 -18.84 -15.17
N ARG A 46 14.78 -17.78 -15.18
CA ARG A 46 15.10 -16.51 -15.84
C ARG A 46 16.28 -15.78 -15.20
N TRP A 47 16.48 -15.95 -13.92
CA TRP A 47 17.58 -15.37 -13.17
C TRP A 47 18.97 -15.85 -13.61
N ILE A 48 19.05 -16.95 -14.39
CA ILE A 48 20.30 -17.42 -15.02
C ILE A 48 20.72 -16.53 -16.18
N SER A 49 19.77 -15.83 -16.82
CA SER A 49 20.05 -14.88 -17.89
C SER A 49 20.56 -13.55 -17.32
N LYS A 50 21.16 -12.71 -18.18
CA LYS A 50 21.54 -11.35 -17.76
C LYS A 50 20.29 -10.52 -17.43
N PRO A 51 20.31 -9.70 -16.36
CA PRO A 51 19.22 -8.77 -16.08
C PRO A 51 19.01 -7.79 -17.26
N LYS A 52 17.80 -7.29 -17.43
CA LYS A 52 17.51 -6.28 -18.43
C LYS A 52 18.32 -5.01 -18.14
N SER A 53 18.76 -4.33 -19.17
CA SER A 53 19.49 -3.07 -18.98
C SER A 53 18.61 -2.01 -18.29
N LEU A 54 19.23 -1.07 -17.57
CA LEU A 54 18.52 0.02 -16.89
C LEU A 54 17.67 0.86 -17.85
N ARG A 55 18.06 0.94 -19.14
CA ARG A 55 17.30 1.64 -20.18
C ARG A 55 16.03 0.89 -20.59
N GLU A 56 16.05 -0.43 -20.44
CA GLU A 56 14.92 -1.29 -20.82
C GLU A 56 13.93 -1.51 -19.68
N ASN A 57 14.39 -1.35 -18.44
CA ASN A 57 13.59 -1.59 -17.25
C ASN A 57 13.41 -0.30 -16.45
N PRO A 58 12.27 0.39 -16.56
CA PRO A 58 12.03 1.67 -15.89
C PRO A 58 11.91 1.52 -14.36
N VAL A 59 11.69 0.31 -13.86
CA VAL A 59 11.61 0.04 -12.42
C VAL A 59 12.93 -0.46 -11.83
N ALA A 60 13.97 -0.64 -12.64
CA ALA A 60 15.25 -1.17 -12.16
C ALA A 60 15.93 -0.26 -11.13
N ILE A 61 15.94 1.05 -11.35
CA ILE A 61 16.51 2.01 -10.37
C ILE A 61 15.70 2.03 -9.08
N PRO A 62 14.35 2.20 -9.08
CA PRO A 62 13.55 2.04 -7.89
C PRO A 62 13.83 0.74 -7.14
N ILE A 63 13.86 -0.38 -7.82
CA ILE A 63 14.07 -1.69 -7.19
C ILE A 63 15.49 -1.82 -6.62
N LEU A 64 16.52 -1.31 -7.29
CA LEU A 64 17.88 -1.27 -6.75
C LEU A 64 17.95 -0.41 -5.47
N LEU A 65 17.31 0.73 -5.45
CA LEU A 65 17.26 1.61 -4.28
C LEU A 65 16.49 0.95 -3.12
N PHE A 66 15.39 0.27 -3.40
CA PHE A 66 14.71 -0.56 -2.39
C PHE A 66 15.57 -1.72 -1.91
N GLY A 67 16.38 -2.32 -2.80
CA GLY A 67 17.37 -3.33 -2.44
C GLY A 67 18.45 -2.79 -1.50
N LEU A 68 18.97 -1.58 -1.76
CA LEU A 68 19.94 -0.91 -0.89
C LEU A 68 19.33 -0.54 0.47
N TRP A 69 18.08 -0.03 0.48
CA TRP A 69 17.35 0.22 1.71
C TRP A 69 17.16 -1.07 2.52
N PHE A 70 16.74 -2.18 1.88
CA PHE A 70 16.59 -3.46 2.53
C PHE A 70 17.94 -3.99 3.06
N ALA A 71 19.02 -3.88 2.27
CA ALA A 71 20.36 -4.25 2.72
C ALA A 71 20.80 -3.45 3.97
N TRP A 72 20.49 -2.14 4.02
CA TRP A 72 20.73 -1.33 5.21
C TRP A 72 19.95 -1.81 6.43
N LYS A 73 18.66 -2.21 6.25
CA LYS A 73 17.88 -2.85 7.31
C LYS A 73 18.50 -4.17 7.78
N VAL A 74 18.99 -4.99 6.87
CA VAL A 74 19.70 -6.24 7.23
C VAL A 74 20.97 -5.93 8.03
N LEU A 75 21.76 -4.96 7.59
CA LEU A 75 22.98 -4.55 8.29
C LEU A 75 22.72 -4.02 9.70
N SER A 76 21.52 -3.57 10.01
CA SER A 76 21.17 -3.10 11.36
C SER A 76 21.26 -4.18 12.43
N ILE A 77 21.44 -5.45 12.08
CA ILE A 77 21.78 -6.54 13.00
C ILE A 77 23.04 -6.24 13.82
N CYS A 78 23.99 -5.47 13.23
CA CYS A 78 25.26 -5.15 13.88
C CYS A 78 25.10 -4.27 15.13
N TRP A 79 23.96 -3.60 15.29
CA TRP A 79 23.69 -2.72 16.44
C TRP A 79 22.31 -2.91 17.07
N ALA A 80 21.47 -3.81 16.53
CA ALA A 80 20.17 -4.13 17.11
C ALA A 80 20.34 -4.83 18.47
N PRO A 81 19.75 -4.30 19.58
CA PRO A 81 19.92 -4.88 20.90
C PRO A 81 19.19 -6.22 21.08
N ASP A 82 18.03 -6.40 20.41
CA ASP A 82 17.28 -7.66 20.42
C ASP A 82 17.31 -8.34 19.04
N TYR A 83 18.08 -9.41 18.97
CA TYR A 83 18.19 -10.24 17.77
C TYR A 83 16.84 -10.89 17.36
N ASN A 84 16.02 -11.30 18.33
CA ASN A 84 14.74 -11.97 18.01
C ASN A 84 13.76 -10.99 17.37
N ALA A 85 13.68 -9.77 17.87
CA ALA A 85 12.87 -8.71 17.26
C ALA A 85 13.36 -8.38 15.84
N TRP A 86 14.69 -8.29 15.64
CA TRP A 86 15.30 -8.10 14.34
C TRP A 86 14.95 -9.27 13.39
N ALA A 87 15.13 -10.51 13.81
CA ALA A 87 14.88 -11.71 13.00
C ALA A 87 13.40 -11.79 12.58
N TRP A 88 12.49 -11.52 13.51
CA TRP A 88 11.05 -11.48 13.23
C TRP A 88 10.66 -10.38 12.23
N GLN A 89 11.29 -9.22 12.30
CA GLN A 89 11.11 -8.16 11.32
C GLN A 89 11.66 -8.57 9.95
N MET A 90 12.84 -9.21 9.90
CA MET A 90 13.43 -9.70 8.64
C MET A 90 12.57 -10.80 7.99
N GLU A 91 11.95 -11.68 8.77
CA GLU A 91 11.00 -12.66 8.25
C GLU A 91 9.84 -11.99 7.48
N ARG A 92 9.28 -10.91 8.03
CA ARG A 92 8.22 -10.12 7.35
C ARG A 92 8.71 -9.52 6.03
N TYR A 93 9.95 -9.02 6.00
CA TYR A 93 10.54 -8.42 4.81
C TYR A 93 11.14 -9.45 3.83
N MET A 94 11.15 -10.76 4.16
CA MET A 94 11.66 -11.79 3.25
C MET A 94 10.98 -11.77 1.88
N THR A 95 9.67 -11.56 1.86
CA THR A 95 8.91 -11.42 0.61
C THR A 95 9.45 -10.29 -0.26
N PHE A 96 9.90 -9.21 0.36
CA PHE A 96 10.52 -8.07 -0.33
C PHE A 96 11.81 -8.48 -1.03
N ALA A 97 12.71 -9.15 -0.29
CA ALA A 97 13.97 -9.67 -0.83
C ALA A 97 13.75 -10.60 -2.03
N LEU A 98 12.73 -11.45 -1.97
CA LEU A 98 12.42 -12.40 -3.03
C LEU A 98 11.80 -11.73 -4.28
N ILE A 99 11.13 -10.57 -4.14
CA ILE A 99 10.52 -9.82 -5.25
C ILE A 99 11.55 -8.95 -5.97
N ILE A 100 12.61 -8.49 -5.31
CA ILE A 100 13.66 -7.66 -5.93
C ILE A 100 14.23 -8.29 -7.22
N PRO A 101 14.63 -9.57 -7.24
CA PRO A 101 15.09 -10.21 -8.48
C PRO A 101 14.01 -10.21 -9.60
N ILE A 102 12.74 -10.45 -9.26
CA ILE A 102 11.64 -10.41 -10.22
C ILE A 102 11.58 -9.05 -10.93
N GLY A 103 11.74 -7.98 -10.17
CA GLY A 103 11.74 -6.63 -10.72
C GLY A 103 12.98 -6.32 -11.58
N LEU A 104 14.16 -6.87 -11.26
CA LEU A 104 15.40 -6.64 -12.01
C LEU A 104 15.46 -7.46 -13.30
N TRP A 105 15.13 -8.74 -13.27
CA TRP A 105 15.13 -9.62 -14.44
C TRP A 105 13.84 -9.51 -15.26
N GLY A 106 12.77 -8.99 -14.64
CA GLY A 106 11.46 -8.83 -15.25
C GLY A 106 10.68 -10.15 -15.30
N VAL A 107 9.56 -10.10 -15.99
CA VAL A 107 8.63 -11.22 -16.18
C VAL A 107 8.63 -11.70 -17.63
N ASN A 108 7.97 -12.82 -17.89
CA ASN A 108 7.92 -13.46 -19.20
C ASN A 108 6.90 -12.78 -20.15
N GLU A 109 6.91 -13.19 -21.43
CA GLU A 109 6.08 -12.64 -22.51
C GLU A 109 4.57 -12.96 -22.37
N HIS A 110 4.19 -13.92 -21.50
CA HIS A 110 2.77 -14.23 -21.24
C HIS A 110 2.05 -13.14 -20.46
N TYR A 111 2.81 -12.27 -19.75
CA TYR A 111 2.23 -11.22 -18.92
C TYR A 111 1.57 -10.12 -19.78
N LYS A 112 0.26 -9.96 -19.60
CA LYS A 112 -0.54 -8.93 -20.26
C LYS A 112 -1.14 -7.98 -19.22
N TRP A 113 -0.68 -6.73 -19.22
CA TRP A 113 -1.09 -5.74 -18.24
C TRP A 113 -2.59 -5.44 -18.29
N GLU A 114 -3.20 -5.41 -19.48
CA GLU A 114 -4.64 -5.18 -19.63
C GLU A 114 -5.49 -6.30 -19.01
N GLN A 115 -5.05 -7.56 -19.17
CA GLN A 115 -5.75 -8.70 -18.56
C GLN A 115 -5.62 -8.66 -17.04
N ALA A 116 -4.43 -8.42 -16.52
CA ALA A 116 -4.21 -8.26 -15.09
C ALA A 116 -5.02 -7.08 -14.53
N GLY A 117 -5.10 -5.96 -15.27
CA GLY A 117 -5.93 -4.81 -14.89
C GLY A 117 -7.42 -5.13 -14.85
N LYS A 118 -7.94 -5.88 -15.83
CA LYS A 118 -9.35 -6.34 -15.82
C LYS A 118 -9.62 -7.24 -14.61
N VAL A 119 -8.70 -8.15 -14.31
CA VAL A 119 -8.80 -9.03 -13.14
C VAL A 119 -8.82 -8.21 -11.84
N LEU A 120 -7.93 -7.25 -11.68
CA LEU A 120 -7.90 -6.38 -10.50
C LEU A 120 -9.23 -5.64 -10.30
N VAL A 121 -9.71 -4.96 -11.35
CA VAL A 121 -10.96 -4.20 -11.27
C VAL A 121 -12.15 -5.11 -10.99
N ALA A 122 -12.26 -6.24 -11.67
CA ALA A 122 -13.32 -7.22 -11.43
C ALA A 122 -13.28 -7.74 -9.99
N SER A 123 -12.09 -8.02 -9.49
CA SER A 123 -11.87 -8.51 -8.15
C SER A 123 -12.28 -7.49 -7.08
N CYS A 124 -11.91 -6.21 -7.23
CA CYS A 124 -12.35 -5.14 -6.34
C CYS A 124 -13.88 -4.98 -6.36
N VAL A 125 -14.48 -4.96 -7.55
CA VAL A 125 -15.95 -4.84 -7.71
C VAL A 125 -16.69 -6.02 -7.07
N ILE A 126 -16.13 -7.22 -7.10
CA ILE A 126 -16.73 -8.42 -6.50
C ILE A 126 -16.50 -8.46 -4.98
N ALA A 127 -15.32 -8.09 -4.51
CA ALA A 127 -14.98 -8.16 -3.09
C ALA A 127 -15.87 -7.26 -2.23
N ILE A 128 -16.21 -6.05 -2.70
CA ILE A 128 -17.02 -5.09 -1.97
C ILE A 128 -18.41 -5.65 -1.63
N PRO A 129 -19.25 -6.06 -2.59
CA PRO A 129 -20.55 -6.64 -2.26
C PRO A 129 -20.45 -7.89 -1.38
N LEU A 130 -19.43 -8.73 -1.58
CA LEU A 130 -19.21 -9.91 -0.75
C LEU A 130 -18.96 -9.54 0.71
N TYR A 131 -18.15 -8.52 0.99
CA TYR A 131 -17.95 -8.04 2.36
C TYR A 131 -19.25 -7.49 2.96
N PHE A 132 -20.03 -6.71 2.20
CA PHE A 132 -21.31 -6.19 2.67
C PHE A 132 -22.32 -7.29 2.95
N ILE A 133 -22.43 -8.28 2.06
CA ILE A 133 -23.32 -9.44 2.25
C ILE A 133 -22.88 -10.21 3.49
N TRP A 134 -21.60 -10.48 3.65
CA TRP A 134 -21.08 -11.20 4.81
C TRP A 134 -21.34 -10.45 6.11
N MET A 135 -21.10 -9.15 6.14
CA MET A 135 -21.40 -8.32 7.30
C MET A 135 -22.90 -8.26 7.59
N ALA A 136 -23.75 -8.20 6.53
CA ALA A 136 -25.20 -8.23 6.70
C ALA A 136 -25.70 -9.56 7.31
N LEU A 137 -25.05 -10.66 7.01
CA LEU A 137 -25.36 -11.96 7.61
C LEU A 137 -24.90 -12.06 9.08
N LEU A 138 -23.81 -11.38 9.44
CA LEU A 138 -23.27 -11.39 10.81
C LEU A 138 -24.01 -10.42 11.74
N PHE A 139 -24.53 -9.31 11.23
CA PHE A 139 -25.16 -8.27 12.04
C PHE A 139 -26.30 -8.78 12.95
N PRO A 140 -27.24 -9.61 12.45
CA PRO A 140 -28.30 -10.18 13.30
C PRO A 140 -27.82 -11.35 14.17
N HIS A 141 -26.61 -11.85 13.97
CA HIS A 141 -26.09 -13.04 14.63
C HIS A 141 -24.71 -12.79 15.26
N PRO A 142 -24.62 -11.84 16.21
CA PRO A 142 -23.33 -11.52 16.85
C PRO A 142 -22.72 -12.72 17.58
N GLU A 143 -23.54 -13.69 18.02
CA GLU A 143 -23.09 -14.92 18.66
C GLU A 143 -22.24 -15.83 17.75
N TRP A 144 -22.31 -15.67 16.43
CA TRP A 144 -21.48 -16.44 15.49
C TRP A 144 -20.02 -15.96 15.42
N VAL A 145 -19.77 -14.74 15.83
CA VAL A 145 -18.46 -14.10 15.71
C VAL A 145 -17.34 -14.81 16.45
N PRO A 146 -17.53 -15.25 17.71
CA PRO A 146 -16.51 -16.00 18.43
C PRO A 146 -16.15 -17.34 17.75
N TYR A 147 -17.14 -18.01 17.16
CA TYR A 147 -16.92 -19.28 16.45
C TYR A 147 -16.14 -19.11 15.13
N LEU A 148 -16.17 -17.92 14.55
CA LEU A 148 -15.44 -17.59 13.34
C LEU A 148 -14.06 -17.00 13.63
N HIS A 149 -13.63 -16.95 14.89
CA HIS A 149 -12.38 -16.35 15.35
C HIS A 149 -12.18 -14.91 14.86
N LEU A 150 -13.26 -14.13 14.78
CA LEU A 150 -13.29 -12.77 14.22
C LEU A 150 -13.04 -11.67 15.26
N SER A 151 -12.29 -11.90 16.28
CA SER A 151 -11.86 -11.05 17.39
C SER A 151 -12.69 -11.14 18.68
N GLU A 152 -12.00 -10.90 19.79
CA GLU A 152 -12.61 -10.86 21.13
C GLU A 152 -13.36 -9.55 21.42
N GLU A 153 -13.22 -8.53 20.54
CA GLU A 153 -13.80 -7.19 20.71
C GLU A 153 -15.08 -6.98 19.89
N TRP A 154 -15.91 -8.01 19.78
CA TRP A 154 -17.23 -7.86 19.18
C TRP A 154 -18.11 -6.97 20.04
N THR A 155 -18.44 -5.79 19.50
CA THR A 155 -19.35 -4.86 20.17
C THR A 155 -20.70 -4.85 19.49
N HIS A 156 -21.78 -4.90 20.30
CA HIS A 156 -23.13 -4.68 19.79
C HIS A 156 -23.30 -3.23 19.36
N HIS A 157 -23.52 -3.03 18.08
CA HIS A 157 -23.77 -1.70 17.52
C HIS A 157 -25.26 -1.45 17.33
N ALA A 158 -25.69 -0.24 17.69
CA ALA A 158 -27.09 0.16 17.56
C ALA A 158 -27.55 0.32 16.10
N ASN A 159 -26.60 0.51 15.16
CA ASN A 159 -26.91 0.71 13.75
C ASN A 159 -25.89 0.04 12.83
N TRP A 160 -26.33 -0.27 11.60
CA TRP A 160 -25.55 -0.95 10.57
C TRP A 160 -24.27 -0.21 10.17
N SER A 161 -24.30 1.10 10.05
CA SER A 161 -23.14 1.86 9.58
C SER A 161 -21.97 1.80 10.54
N THR A 162 -22.24 1.93 11.84
CA THR A 162 -21.23 1.81 12.91
C THR A 162 -20.67 0.38 12.95
N PHE A 163 -21.56 -0.62 12.91
CA PHE A 163 -21.18 -2.02 12.86
C PHE A 163 -20.23 -2.32 11.70
N LEU A 164 -20.56 -1.87 10.49
CA LEU A 164 -19.75 -2.06 9.30
C LEU A 164 -18.37 -1.40 9.43
N MET A 165 -18.33 -0.14 9.86
CA MET A 165 -17.10 0.62 9.99
C MET A 165 -16.11 -0.02 10.98
N ASP A 166 -16.62 -0.60 12.06
CA ASP A 166 -15.77 -1.16 13.10
C ASP A 166 -15.34 -2.59 12.77
N ASN A 167 -16.19 -3.37 12.13
CA ASN A 167 -15.97 -4.80 11.95
C ASN A 167 -15.40 -5.23 10.59
N ILE A 168 -15.46 -4.40 9.55
CA ILE A 168 -14.91 -4.75 8.23
C ILE A 168 -13.41 -5.08 8.27
N SER A 169 -12.69 -4.49 9.22
CA SER A 169 -11.25 -4.71 9.41
C SER A 169 -10.89 -6.13 9.85
N HIS A 170 -11.86 -6.93 10.33
CA HIS A 170 -11.63 -8.34 10.67
C HIS A 170 -11.36 -9.21 9.44
N PHE A 171 -11.92 -8.85 8.29
CA PHE A 171 -11.70 -9.57 7.03
C PHE A 171 -10.49 -9.06 6.27
N LYS A 172 -10.43 -7.74 6.14
CA LYS A 172 -9.32 -7.04 5.48
C LYS A 172 -9.11 -5.71 6.15
N HIS A 173 -7.90 -5.43 6.58
CA HIS A 173 -7.60 -4.14 7.18
C HIS A 173 -8.02 -3.00 6.25
N ARG A 174 -8.90 -2.12 6.75
CA ARG A 174 -9.61 -1.09 5.96
C ARG A 174 -8.69 -0.23 5.09
N LEU A 175 -7.50 0.12 5.59
CA LEU A 175 -6.54 0.92 4.82
C LEU A 175 -6.04 0.17 3.57
N PHE A 176 -5.71 -1.12 3.69
CA PHE A 176 -5.22 -1.91 2.56
C PHE A 176 -6.34 -2.26 1.57
N LEU A 177 -7.56 -2.48 2.05
CA LEU A 177 -8.73 -2.63 1.18
C LEU A 177 -8.92 -1.37 0.33
N CYS A 178 -9.05 -0.20 0.96
CA CYS A 178 -9.22 1.07 0.25
C CYS A 178 -8.02 1.41 -0.64
N SER A 179 -6.79 1.08 -0.23
CA SER A 179 -5.60 1.30 -1.07
C SER A 179 -5.67 0.44 -2.34
N THR A 180 -6.14 -0.80 -2.23
CA THR A 180 -6.34 -1.69 -3.38
C THR A 180 -7.46 -1.18 -4.28
N GLU A 181 -8.56 -0.68 -3.72
CA GLU A 181 -9.67 -0.07 -4.46
C GLU A 181 -9.25 1.20 -5.19
N LEU A 182 -8.52 2.10 -4.53
CA LEU A 182 -7.98 3.31 -5.16
C LEU A 182 -7.01 2.96 -6.30
N PHE A 183 -6.17 1.95 -6.11
CA PHE A 183 -5.34 1.43 -7.19
C PHE A 183 -6.18 0.80 -8.30
N GLY A 184 -7.22 0.04 -7.96
CA GLY A 184 -8.21 -0.50 -8.90
C GLY A 184 -8.89 0.58 -9.73
N ILE A 185 -9.29 1.71 -9.12
CA ILE A 185 -9.85 2.88 -9.82
C ILE A 185 -8.86 3.44 -10.84
N MET A 186 -7.59 3.63 -10.43
CA MET A 186 -6.55 4.13 -11.33
C MET A 186 -6.38 3.20 -12.55
N ILE A 187 -6.37 1.89 -12.33
CA ILE A 187 -6.25 0.89 -13.39
C ILE A 187 -7.52 0.81 -14.24
N ALA A 188 -8.72 0.99 -13.66
CA ALA A 188 -9.98 1.01 -14.40
C ALA A 188 -10.00 2.10 -15.46
N PHE A 189 -9.52 3.32 -15.15
CA PHE A 189 -9.40 4.40 -16.12
C PHE A 189 -8.47 4.06 -17.28
N LEU A 190 -7.44 3.25 -17.08
CA LEU A 190 -6.54 2.81 -18.15
C LEU A 190 -7.17 1.72 -19.01
N VAL A 191 -7.76 0.70 -18.38
CA VAL A 191 -8.24 -0.51 -19.04
C VAL A 191 -9.60 -0.30 -19.72
N PHE A 192 -10.49 0.51 -19.11
CA PHE A 192 -11.85 0.74 -19.58
C PHE A 192 -12.11 2.12 -20.17
N ARG A 193 -11.06 2.91 -20.49
CA ARG A 193 -11.18 4.29 -21.00
C ARG A 193 -12.14 4.47 -22.17
N LYS A 194 -12.36 3.44 -23.01
CA LYS A 194 -13.28 3.44 -24.15
C LYS A 194 -14.61 2.75 -23.86
N ARG A 195 -14.83 2.24 -22.63
CA ARG A 195 -15.99 1.42 -22.25
C ARG A 195 -16.68 2.01 -21.03
N TRP A 196 -17.29 3.18 -21.21
CA TRP A 196 -17.91 3.93 -20.12
C TRP A 196 -18.96 3.14 -19.33
N ALA A 197 -19.70 2.25 -20.01
CA ALA A 197 -20.70 1.38 -19.40
C ALA A 197 -20.10 0.40 -18.36
N LEU A 198 -18.81 0.07 -18.45
CA LEU A 198 -18.08 -0.75 -17.45
C LEU A 198 -17.32 0.12 -16.47
N LEU A 199 -16.75 1.23 -16.95
CA LEU A 199 -15.93 2.13 -16.12
C LEU A 199 -16.77 2.79 -15.02
N ILE A 200 -17.90 3.41 -15.37
CA ILE A 200 -18.69 4.17 -14.40
C ILE A 200 -19.20 3.31 -13.25
N PRO A 201 -19.85 2.15 -13.46
CA PRO A 201 -20.32 1.31 -12.36
C PRO A 201 -19.14 0.79 -11.50
N ALA A 202 -18.04 0.35 -12.12
CA ALA A 202 -16.89 -0.15 -11.38
C ALA A 202 -16.28 0.92 -10.46
N VAL A 203 -16.06 2.13 -10.99
CA VAL A 203 -15.55 3.26 -10.22
C VAL A 203 -16.53 3.68 -9.13
N ALA A 204 -17.83 3.73 -9.43
CA ALA A 204 -18.87 4.09 -8.44
C ALA A 204 -18.90 3.10 -7.27
N ILE A 205 -18.87 1.80 -7.52
CA ILE A 205 -18.85 0.78 -6.47
C ILE A 205 -17.62 0.97 -5.57
N MET A 206 -16.42 1.10 -6.16
CA MET A 206 -15.18 1.29 -5.40
C MET A 206 -15.14 2.62 -4.64
N LEU A 207 -15.68 3.73 -5.20
CA LEU A 207 -15.72 5.02 -4.51
C LEU A 207 -16.71 5.04 -3.34
N ILE A 208 -17.86 4.38 -3.47
CA ILE A 208 -18.87 4.29 -2.40
C ILE A 208 -18.35 3.48 -1.22
N SER A 209 -17.55 2.44 -1.47
CA SER A 209 -17.00 1.59 -0.41
C SER A 209 -16.04 2.34 0.53
N ILE A 210 -15.24 3.28 0.00
CA ILE A 210 -14.19 3.98 0.77
C ILE A 210 -14.74 4.67 2.04
N PRO A 211 -15.75 5.54 1.98
CA PRO A 211 -16.32 6.13 3.20
C PRO A 211 -17.00 5.08 4.09
N MET A 212 -17.58 4.02 3.52
CA MET A 212 -18.27 2.98 4.30
C MET A 212 -17.31 2.12 5.14
N THR A 213 -16.02 2.04 4.77
CA THR A 213 -15.00 1.36 5.59
C THR A 213 -14.55 2.15 6.83
N GLY A 214 -14.96 3.39 6.96
CA GLY A 214 -14.54 4.27 8.05
C GLY A 214 -13.07 4.72 8.01
N SER A 215 -12.39 4.57 6.86
CA SER A 215 -11.00 4.97 6.70
C SER A 215 -10.86 6.45 6.34
N ARG A 216 -10.68 7.31 7.36
CA ARG A 216 -10.46 8.76 7.18
C ARG A 216 -9.27 9.05 6.25
N GLN A 217 -8.17 8.31 6.41
CA GLN A 217 -6.98 8.45 5.60
C GLN A 217 -7.25 8.14 4.12
N SER A 218 -8.05 7.13 3.83
CA SER A 218 -8.35 6.76 2.43
C SER A 218 -9.19 7.82 1.72
N ILE A 219 -10.05 8.54 2.44
CA ILE A 219 -10.79 9.71 1.90
C ILE A 219 -9.79 10.82 1.52
N LEU A 220 -8.83 11.13 2.39
CA LEU A 220 -7.80 12.13 2.09
C LEU A 220 -6.90 11.69 0.93
N THR A 221 -6.53 10.41 0.90
CA THR A 221 -5.74 9.85 -0.20
C THR A 221 -6.50 9.93 -1.52
N CYS A 222 -7.80 9.63 -1.53
CA CYS A 222 -8.65 9.78 -2.71
C CYS A 222 -8.68 11.24 -3.20
N ALA A 223 -8.89 12.19 -2.29
CA ALA A 223 -8.86 13.63 -2.62
C ALA A 223 -7.51 14.05 -3.19
N ALA A 224 -6.39 13.61 -2.60
CA ALA A 224 -5.05 13.89 -3.09
C ALA A 224 -4.81 13.31 -4.49
N LEU A 225 -5.25 12.09 -4.76
CA LEU A 225 -5.15 11.46 -6.08
C LEU A 225 -5.94 12.24 -7.14
N VAL A 226 -7.16 12.68 -6.82
CA VAL A 226 -7.97 13.51 -7.72
C VAL A 226 -7.27 14.84 -8.01
N VAL A 227 -6.79 15.53 -6.98
CA VAL A 227 -6.09 16.83 -7.13
C VAL A 227 -4.83 16.67 -7.98
N ILE A 228 -3.99 15.68 -7.69
CA ILE A 228 -2.76 15.42 -8.45
C ILE A 228 -3.08 15.00 -9.87
N GLY A 229 -4.14 14.19 -10.06
CA GLY A 229 -4.62 13.82 -11.39
C GLY A 229 -5.03 15.06 -12.21
N ILE A 230 -5.83 15.94 -11.64
CA ILE A 230 -6.23 17.21 -12.29
C ILE A 230 -4.99 18.05 -12.62
N LEU A 231 -4.10 18.28 -11.67
CA LEU A 231 -2.89 19.08 -11.86
C LEU A 231 -1.98 18.52 -12.95
N TYR A 232 -1.86 17.19 -13.04
CA TYR A 232 -1.04 16.55 -14.07
C TYR A 232 -1.63 16.73 -15.47
N LEU A 233 -2.96 16.59 -15.60
CA LEU A 233 -3.66 16.69 -16.88
C LEU A 233 -3.80 18.15 -17.38
N LEU A 234 -3.70 19.13 -16.51
CA LEU A 234 -3.80 20.53 -16.87
C LEU A 234 -2.59 20.99 -17.72
N PRO A 235 -2.83 21.79 -18.78
CA PRO A 235 -1.77 22.48 -19.49
C PRO A 235 -0.89 23.31 -18.56
N ARG A 236 0.43 23.39 -18.84
CA ARG A 236 1.40 24.06 -17.95
C ARG A 236 0.98 25.49 -17.54
N LYS A 237 0.43 26.26 -18.49
CA LYS A 237 -0.03 27.64 -18.21
C LYS A 237 -1.16 27.68 -17.17
N LEU A 238 -2.16 26.80 -17.29
CA LEU A 238 -3.28 26.73 -16.35
C LEU A 238 -2.83 26.17 -15.00
N ARG A 239 -1.94 25.20 -14.99
CA ARG A 239 -1.35 24.64 -13.77
C ARG A 239 -0.60 25.70 -12.95
N LEU A 240 0.23 26.52 -13.60
CA LEU A 240 0.94 27.62 -12.93
C LEU A 240 -0.01 28.71 -12.41
N ARG A 241 -1.12 28.97 -13.13
CA ARG A 241 -2.09 30.00 -12.75
C ARG A 241 -3.05 29.57 -11.64
N TYR A 242 -3.52 28.34 -11.70
CA TYR A 242 -4.60 27.85 -10.81
C TYR A 242 -4.15 26.71 -9.87
N GLY A 243 -2.91 26.23 -9.96
CA GLY A 243 -2.43 25.07 -9.22
C GLY A 243 -2.59 25.21 -7.71
N VAL A 244 -2.24 26.38 -7.15
CA VAL A 244 -2.40 26.65 -5.72
C VAL A 244 -3.89 26.65 -5.32
N GLY A 245 -4.75 27.28 -6.14
CA GLY A 245 -6.19 27.29 -5.89
C GLY A 245 -6.81 25.88 -5.93
N ILE A 246 -6.36 25.02 -6.86
CA ILE A 246 -6.81 23.61 -6.96
C ILE A 246 -6.34 22.82 -5.73
N LEU A 247 -5.11 23.02 -5.27
CA LEU A 247 -4.61 22.38 -4.05
C LEU A 247 -5.42 22.81 -2.83
N LEU A 248 -5.66 24.11 -2.65
CA LEU A 248 -6.46 24.64 -1.54
C LEU A 248 -7.90 24.14 -1.60
N LEU A 249 -8.53 24.12 -2.77
CA LEU A 249 -9.88 23.60 -2.94
C LEU A 249 -9.94 22.09 -2.64
N GLY A 250 -8.93 21.33 -3.07
CA GLY A 250 -8.82 19.91 -2.74
C GLY A 250 -8.67 19.65 -1.24
N MET A 251 -7.85 20.44 -0.55
CA MET A 251 -7.71 20.38 0.91
C MET A 251 -9.03 20.72 1.62
N LEU A 252 -9.73 21.78 1.18
CA LEU A 252 -11.02 22.17 1.75
C LEU A 252 -12.10 21.11 1.49
N ALA A 253 -12.14 20.56 0.28
CA ALA A 253 -13.10 19.50 -0.06
C ALA A 253 -12.81 18.21 0.73
N GLY A 254 -11.55 17.77 0.80
CA GLY A 254 -11.15 16.62 1.59
C GLY A 254 -11.41 16.81 3.08
N GLY A 255 -11.07 17.98 3.62
CA GLY A 255 -11.38 18.35 5.01
C GLY A 255 -12.88 18.41 5.28
N GLY A 256 -13.66 19.01 4.37
CA GLY A 256 -15.13 19.07 4.49
C GLY A 256 -15.77 17.67 4.46
N LEU A 257 -15.30 16.77 3.59
CA LEU A 257 -15.76 15.37 3.59
C LEU A 257 -15.44 14.65 4.90
N LEU A 258 -14.28 14.97 5.50
CA LEU A 258 -13.93 14.39 6.80
C LEU A 258 -14.86 14.86 7.92
N THR A 259 -15.27 16.15 7.94
CA THR A 259 -16.17 16.66 9.01
C THR A 259 -17.55 16.01 8.96
N LEU A 260 -17.98 15.52 7.79
CA LEU A 260 -19.23 14.78 7.63
C LEU A 260 -19.10 13.31 8.10
N HIS A 261 -17.88 12.83 8.32
CA HIS A 261 -17.65 11.45 8.72
C HIS A 261 -17.97 11.25 10.22
N PRO A 262 -18.77 10.23 10.61
CA PRO A 262 -19.21 10.04 12.00
C PRO A 262 -18.06 10.00 13.03
N ARG A 263 -16.91 9.43 12.67
CA ARG A 263 -15.73 9.37 13.54
C ARG A 263 -15.03 10.73 13.75
N MET A 264 -15.26 11.72 12.88
CA MET A 264 -14.72 13.07 13.07
C MET A 264 -15.56 13.90 14.04
N GLN A 265 -16.83 13.57 14.20
CA GLN A 265 -17.72 14.24 15.17
C GLN A 265 -17.31 13.92 16.62
N GLN A 266 -16.53 12.86 16.81
CA GLN A 266 -15.95 12.46 18.09
C GLN A 266 -14.56 13.05 18.37
N PHE A 267 -13.99 13.84 17.41
CA PHE A 267 -12.65 14.39 17.55
C PHE A 267 -12.66 15.60 18.50
N ASP A 268 -11.95 15.47 19.62
CA ASP A 268 -11.72 16.56 20.58
C ASP A 268 -10.43 17.29 20.24
N LEU A 269 -10.53 18.59 19.89
CA LEU A 269 -9.38 19.44 19.62
C LEU A 269 -8.42 19.58 20.83
N ARG A 270 -8.89 19.31 22.05
CA ARG A 270 -8.05 19.33 23.26
C ARG A 270 -6.97 18.24 23.22
N THR A 271 -7.20 17.13 22.51
CA THR A 271 -6.20 16.08 22.34
C THR A 271 -4.96 16.52 21.55
N LEU A 272 -5.05 17.63 20.82
CA LEU A 272 -3.89 18.23 20.14
C LEU A 272 -2.91 18.91 21.08
N THR A 273 -3.36 19.37 22.25
CA THR A 273 -2.57 20.16 23.19
C THR A 273 -2.23 19.41 24.47
N GLU A 274 -2.97 18.38 24.81
CA GLU A 274 -2.79 17.62 26.04
C GLU A 274 -2.55 16.14 25.71
N MET A 275 -1.32 15.66 25.97
CA MET A 275 -1.02 14.22 25.96
C MET A 275 -1.75 13.57 27.15
N ARG A 276 -2.81 12.83 26.87
CA ARG A 276 -3.56 12.06 27.86
C ARG A 276 -3.59 10.61 27.47
N ASP A 277 -3.60 9.71 28.45
CA ASP A 277 -3.95 8.31 28.23
C ASP A 277 -5.44 8.25 27.84
N VAL A 278 -5.68 8.13 26.54
CA VAL A 278 -7.04 8.10 25.99
C VAL A 278 -7.40 6.65 25.76
N SER A 279 -8.18 6.11 26.70
CA SER A 279 -8.63 4.72 26.68
C SER A 279 -9.63 4.37 25.57
N TYR A 280 -10.16 5.35 24.83
CA TYR A 280 -11.13 5.18 23.75
C TYR A 280 -10.82 6.08 22.53
N ASP A 281 -10.59 5.47 21.42
CA ASP A 281 -10.77 5.80 19.99
C ASP A 281 -10.56 7.27 19.48
N HIS A 282 -9.96 8.14 20.26
CA HIS A 282 -9.44 9.41 19.79
C HIS A 282 -8.09 9.21 19.10
N ASP A 283 -7.61 10.19 18.35
CA ASP A 283 -6.46 9.99 17.48
C ASP A 283 -5.17 9.71 18.30
N VAL A 284 -4.99 8.45 18.66
CA VAL A 284 -3.83 7.94 19.41
C VAL A 284 -2.47 8.31 18.74
N ARG A 285 -2.49 8.64 17.43
CA ARG A 285 -1.28 8.89 16.65
C ARG A 285 -0.49 10.10 17.13
N LEU A 286 -1.17 11.16 17.57
CA LEU A 286 -0.47 12.35 18.06
C LEU A 286 0.34 12.03 19.32
N ASN A 287 -0.23 11.25 20.24
CA ASN A 287 0.48 10.80 21.42
C ASN A 287 1.64 9.87 21.08
N ILE A 288 1.41 8.94 20.13
CA ILE A 288 2.47 8.05 19.62
C ILE A 288 3.63 8.87 19.04
N TYR A 289 3.34 9.86 18.18
CA TYR A 289 4.36 10.74 17.60
C TYR A 289 5.08 11.57 18.67
N GLY A 290 4.34 12.06 19.66
CA GLY A 290 4.92 12.79 20.79
C GLY A 290 5.87 11.91 21.60
N CYS A 291 5.53 10.65 21.87
CA CYS A 291 6.42 9.69 22.53
C CYS A 291 7.63 9.33 21.65
N ALA A 292 7.42 9.09 20.36
CA ALA A 292 8.50 8.78 19.45
C ALA A 292 9.51 9.92 19.33
N LEU A 293 9.05 11.17 19.28
CA LEU A 293 9.88 12.35 19.09
C LEU A 293 10.44 12.94 20.42
N GLN A 294 10.26 12.26 21.55
CA GLN A 294 10.73 12.75 22.84
C GLN A 294 12.26 12.77 22.94
N GLN A 295 12.93 11.74 22.45
CA GLN A 295 14.40 11.62 22.47
C GLN A 295 14.93 11.14 21.10
N PRO A 296 14.85 11.95 20.04
CA PRO A 296 15.29 11.56 18.72
C PRO A 296 16.80 11.32 18.63
N SER A 297 17.59 11.86 19.56
CA SER A 297 19.03 11.59 19.67
C SER A 297 19.36 10.10 19.74
N ASP A 298 18.48 9.29 20.29
CA ASP A 298 18.69 7.87 20.54
C ASP A 298 18.74 7.04 19.22
N TYR A 299 18.09 7.54 18.17
CA TYR A 299 17.93 6.78 16.92
C TYR A 299 18.20 7.58 15.63
N ILE A 300 18.36 8.90 15.69
CA ILE A 300 18.43 9.75 14.49
C ILE A 300 19.63 9.41 13.59
N ALA A 301 20.76 9.02 14.16
CA ALA A 301 21.99 8.78 13.40
C ALA A 301 21.93 7.47 12.58
N TYR A 302 21.75 6.32 13.24
CA TYR A 302 21.78 4.99 12.62
C TYR A 302 20.55 4.15 12.91
N GLY A 303 19.65 4.63 13.77
CA GLY A 303 18.49 3.91 14.24
C GLY A 303 18.77 2.96 15.39
N LEU A 304 17.70 2.39 15.95
CA LEU A 304 17.74 1.40 17.04
C LEU A 304 18.06 -0.02 16.54
N GLY A 305 17.98 -0.24 15.25
CA GLY A 305 17.94 -1.56 14.60
C GLY A 305 16.54 -1.93 14.17
N ALA A 306 16.42 -2.70 13.09
CA ALA A 306 15.13 -3.14 12.57
C ALA A 306 14.37 -3.94 13.63
N GLY A 307 13.05 -3.71 13.74
CA GLY A 307 12.18 -4.37 14.71
C GLY A 307 12.22 -3.80 16.13
N GLN A 308 13.09 -2.80 16.44
CA GLN A 308 13.25 -2.26 17.78
C GLN A 308 12.30 -1.09 18.06
N SER A 309 11.69 -0.50 17.05
CA SER A 309 10.83 0.69 17.18
C SER A 309 9.67 0.49 18.15
N THR A 310 9.02 -0.67 18.10
CA THR A 310 7.89 -0.98 18.98
C THR A 310 8.33 -1.11 20.45
N ALA A 311 9.45 -1.80 20.72
CA ALA A 311 9.96 -1.96 22.08
C ALA A 311 10.32 -0.58 22.70
N TYR A 312 10.99 0.28 21.94
CA TYR A 312 11.28 1.65 22.35
C TYR A 312 10.01 2.45 22.66
N LEU A 313 8.99 2.36 21.83
CA LEU A 313 7.71 3.02 22.07
C LEU A 313 7.01 2.49 23.34
N MET A 314 7.06 1.17 23.60
CA MET A 314 6.50 0.59 24.83
C MET A 314 7.14 1.19 26.07
N GLU A 315 8.46 1.36 26.07
CA GLU A 315 9.19 2.03 27.17
C GLU A 315 8.70 3.47 27.36
N LYS A 316 8.60 4.25 26.26
CA LYS A 316 8.12 5.63 26.33
C LYS A 316 6.66 5.75 26.76
N TYR A 317 5.80 4.78 26.40
CA TYR A 317 4.43 4.73 26.89
C TYR A 317 4.37 4.45 28.40
N GLN A 318 5.20 3.52 28.90
CA GLN A 318 5.30 3.24 30.34
C GLN A 318 5.81 4.46 31.12
N GLU A 319 6.84 5.18 30.65
CA GLU A 319 7.33 6.42 31.23
C GLU A 319 6.23 7.50 31.35
N LYS A 320 5.27 7.52 30.44
CA LYS A 320 4.14 8.47 30.41
C LYS A 320 2.90 7.97 31.16
N GLY A 321 2.86 6.71 31.62
CA GLY A 321 1.68 6.11 32.24
C GLY A 321 0.57 5.83 31.23
N PHE A 322 0.91 5.56 29.96
CA PHE A 322 -0.05 5.23 28.89
C PHE A 322 -0.30 3.73 28.84
N ASP A 323 -0.93 3.17 29.89
CA ASP A 323 -1.13 1.72 30.04
C ASP A 323 -1.94 1.10 28.92
N TYR A 324 -2.91 1.80 28.37
CA TYR A 324 -3.71 1.34 27.23
C TYR A 324 -2.85 1.16 25.96
N TYR A 325 -1.89 2.06 25.70
CA TYR A 325 -0.97 1.96 24.54
C TYR A 325 -0.02 0.78 24.70
N VAL A 326 0.44 0.52 25.90
CA VAL A 326 1.25 -0.67 26.24
C VAL A 326 0.43 -1.93 26.02
N PHE A 327 -0.80 -2.00 26.52
CA PHE A 327 -1.70 -3.14 26.34
C PHE A 327 -1.99 -3.45 24.87
N LYS A 328 -2.23 -2.41 24.05
CA LYS A 328 -2.51 -2.56 22.61
C LYS A 328 -1.26 -2.78 21.76
N HIS A 329 -0.07 -2.66 22.32
CA HIS A 329 1.19 -2.77 21.58
C HIS A 329 1.25 -1.86 20.35
N TYR A 330 0.88 -0.59 20.51
CA TYR A 330 0.85 0.33 19.38
C TYR A 330 2.25 0.59 18.82
N HIS A 331 2.42 0.33 17.54
CA HIS A 331 3.61 0.71 16.74
C HIS A 331 3.51 2.18 16.28
N ALA A 332 4.50 2.66 15.53
CA ALA A 332 4.59 4.08 15.13
C ALA A 332 3.42 4.62 14.31
N HIS A 333 2.60 3.78 13.68
CA HIS A 333 1.52 4.18 12.75
C HIS A 333 1.93 5.25 11.72
N ASN A 334 3.21 5.28 11.36
CA ASN A 334 3.79 6.17 10.38
C ASN A 334 5.06 5.51 9.85
N GLN A 335 5.07 5.13 8.57
CA GLN A 335 6.20 4.42 7.96
C GLN A 335 7.49 5.25 7.99
N TYR A 336 7.41 6.56 7.79
CA TYR A 336 8.60 7.42 7.79
C TYR A 336 9.24 7.51 9.17
N LEU A 337 8.40 7.60 10.19
CA LEU A 337 8.86 7.64 11.59
C LEU A 337 9.41 6.27 11.99
N GLU A 338 8.79 5.18 11.60
CA GLU A 338 9.27 3.83 11.84
C GLU A 338 10.64 3.60 11.18
N GLU A 339 10.81 4.03 9.90
CA GLU A 339 12.11 3.95 9.23
C GLU A 339 13.18 4.78 9.94
N LEU A 340 12.84 6.00 10.36
CA LEU A 340 13.76 6.86 11.11
C LEU A 340 14.18 6.21 12.42
N MET A 341 13.23 5.66 13.17
CA MET A 341 13.52 5.00 14.45
C MET A 341 14.35 3.73 14.27
N GLU A 342 14.05 2.90 13.28
CA GLU A 342 14.71 1.61 13.09
C GLU A 342 16.10 1.73 12.46
N ILE A 343 16.26 2.58 11.45
CA ILE A 343 17.46 2.61 10.58
C ILE A 343 18.06 4.01 10.38
N GLY A 344 17.59 4.98 11.14
CA GLY A 344 18.14 6.34 11.19
C GLY A 344 17.97 7.14 9.91
N ILE A 345 18.63 8.31 9.86
CA ILE A 345 18.63 9.19 8.67
C ILE A 345 19.14 8.46 7.42
N PRO A 346 20.24 7.69 7.42
CA PRO A 346 20.73 7.06 6.20
C PRO A 346 19.68 6.11 5.59
N GLY A 347 19.05 5.30 6.41
CA GLY A 347 18.01 4.36 5.96
C GLY A 347 16.75 5.07 5.48
N LEU A 348 16.30 6.11 6.20
CA LEU A 348 15.17 6.93 5.78
C LEU A 348 15.45 7.63 4.44
N LEU A 349 16.65 8.16 4.21
CA LEU A 349 17.01 8.77 2.93
C LEU A 349 17.00 7.76 1.78
N LEU A 350 17.55 6.55 1.99
CA LEU A 350 17.48 5.47 0.98
C LEU A 350 16.03 5.12 0.66
N PHE A 351 15.18 5.03 1.68
CA PHE A 351 13.75 4.76 1.53
C PHE A 351 13.05 5.86 0.72
N LEU A 352 13.26 7.12 1.06
CA LEU A 352 12.69 8.26 0.35
C LEU A 352 13.18 8.34 -1.10
N LEU A 353 14.47 8.12 -1.34
CA LEU A 353 15.04 8.07 -2.68
C LEU A 353 14.43 6.93 -3.52
N ALA A 354 14.24 5.74 -2.92
CA ALA A 354 13.59 4.62 -3.58
C ALA A 354 12.15 4.98 -4.01
N TRP A 355 11.38 5.63 -3.14
CA TRP A 355 10.03 6.08 -3.47
C TRP A 355 10.00 7.17 -4.52
N LEU A 356 10.79 8.23 -4.36
CA LEU A 356 10.86 9.35 -5.32
C LEU A 356 11.35 8.90 -6.70
N SER A 357 12.16 7.85 -6.77
CA SER A 357 12.65 7.32 -8.03
C SER A 357 11.54 6.71 -8.90
N ILE A 358 10.43 6.23 -8.32
CA ILE A 358 9.32 5.61 -9.06
C ILE A 358 8.76 6.56 -10.13
N PRO A 359 8.23 7.76 -9.80
CA PRO A 359 7.71 8.67 -10.81
C PRO A 359 8.83 9.35 -11.64
N VAL A 360 10.04 9.50 -11.10
CA VAL A 360 11.17 10.14 -11.79
C VAL A 360 11.72 9.24 -12.91
N CYS A 361 11.91 7.96 -12.63
CA CYS A 361 12.44 6.98 -13.58
C CYS A 361 11.38 6.43 -14.55
N ALA A 362 10.08 6.64 -14.25
CA ALA A 362 9.02 6.22 -15.14
C ALA A 362 9.09 6.92 -16.50
N ARG A 363 8.83 6.18 -17.57
CA ARG A 363 8.75 6.75 -18.91
C ARG A 363 7.61 7.75 -19.03
N LYS A 364 7.70 8.68 -20.00
CA LYS A 364 6.72 9.76 -20.17
C LYS A 364 5.27 9.26 -20.18
N ALA A 365 5.00 8.16 -20.86
CA ALA A 365 3.67 7.56 -20.97
C ALA A 365 3.16 6.98 -19.63
N ASN A 366 4.05 6.38 -18.84
CA ASN A 366 3.70 5.75 -17.55
C ASN A 366 3.89 6.66 -16.34
N ARG A 367 4.42 7.86 -16.56
CA ARG A 367 4.72 8.80 -15.46
C ARG A 367 3.47 9.18 -14.68
N PHE A 368 2.33 9.25 -15.34
CA PHE A 368 1.06 9.57 -14.69
C PHE A 368 0.66 8.49 -13.67
N ILE A 369 0.63 7.22 -14.08
CA ILE A 369 0.28 6.12 -13.18
C ILE A 369 1.32 5.94 -12.07
N ALA A 370 2.61 6.11 -12.40
CA ALA A 370 3.70 6.06 -11.43
C ALA A 370 3.58 7.17 -10.38
N LEU A 371 3.19 8.39 -10.78
CA LEU A 371 2.94 9.51 -9.87
C LEU A 371 1.73 9.25 -8.96
N LEU A 372 0.63 8.74 -9.50
CA LEU A 372 -0.55 8.40 -8.71
C LEU A 372 -0.23 7.25 -7.74
N PHE A 373 0.50 6.23 -8.18
CA PHE A 373 0.92 5.12 -7.32
C PHE A 373 1.86 5.59 -6.19
N PHE A 374 2.82 6.46 -6.51
CA PHE A 374 3.65 7.13 -5.51
C PHE A 374 2.80 7.90 -4.50
N THR A 375 1.83 8.69 -4.96
CA THR A 375 0.94 9.49 -4.09
C THR A 375 0.10 8.61 -3.19
N LEU A 376 -0.46 7.52 -3.73
CA LEU A 376 -1.24 6.54 -2.96
C LEU A 376 -0.47 6.05 -1.74
N TYR A 377 0.77 5.61 -1.95
CA TYR A 377 1.61 5.13 -0.85
C TYR A 377 2.09 6.25 0.05
N ALA A 378 2.59 7.34 -0.51
CA ALA A 378 3.11 8.46 0.27
C ALA A 378 2.08 8.99 1.27
N MET A 379 0.81 9.13 0.84
CA MET A 379 -0.28 9.57 1.72
C MET A 379 -0.59 8.55 2.82
N ASN A 380 -0.66 7.26 2.48
CA ASN A 380 -1.01 6.22 3.45
C ASN A 380 0.11 5.97 4.47
N MET A 381 1.36 6.14 4.08
CA MET A 381 2.53 6.00 4.95
C MET A 381 2.61 7.03 6.07
N PHE A 382 1.92 8.17 5.96
CA PHE A 382 1.81 9.14 7.06
C PHE A 382 0.97 8.64 8.23
N THR A 383 0.12 7.64 8.03
CA THR A 383 -0.85 7.22 9.05
C THR A 383 -0.83 5.73 9.36
N ASP A 384 -0.01 4.97 8.64
CA ASP A 384 0.23 3.54 8.94
C ASP A 384 1.56 3.07 8.34
N CYS A 385 2.07 1.96 8.86
CA CYS A 385 3.28 1.30 8.37
C CYS A 385 2.91 0.36 7.22
N MET A 386 2.91 0.91 6.00
CA MET A 386 2.47 0.17 4.80
C MET A 386 3.30 -1.09 4.54
N PHE A 387 4.60 -1.06 4.83
CA PHE A 387 5.48 -2.22 4.70
C PHE A 387 5.56 -3.09 5.95
N GLY A 388 4.99 -2.64 7.06
CA GLY A 388 4.83 -3.47 8.25
C GLY A 388 3.81 -4.60 8.08
N LYS A 389 3.05 -4.62 6.97
CA LYS A 389 2.05 -5.65 6.67
C LYS A 389 2.23 -6.21 5.26
N PHE A 390 2.00 -7.52 5.14
CA PHE A 390 2.12 -8.24 3.86
C PHE A 390 1.28 -7.64 2.72
N ASP A 391 0.07 -7.17 3.02
CA ASP A 391 -0.82 -6.54 2.05
C ASP A 391 -0.18 -5.34 1.34
N GLY A 392 0.54 -4.51 2.09
CA GLY A 392 1.25 -3.36 1.52
C GLY A 392 2.40 -3.80 0.61
N ILE A 393 3.16 -4.82 0.99
CA ILE A 393 4.26 -5.35 0.16
C ILE A 393 3.69 -5.97 -1.13
N ALA A 394 2.60 -6.73 -1.03
CA ALA A 394 1.95 -7.36 -2.20
C ALA A 394 1.40 -6.30 -3.18
N LEU A 395 0.71 -5.28 -2.67
CA LEU A 395 0.21 -4.17 -3.50
C LEU A 395 1.36 -3.38 -4.15
N TRP A 396 2.46 -3.14 -3.41
CA TRP A 396 3.67 -2.51 -3.93
C TRP A 396 4.27 -3.31 -5.09
N ALA A 397 4.43 -4.61 -4.93
CA ALA A 397 4.99 -5.49 -5.95
C ALA A 397 4.14 -5.50 -7.22
N VAL A 398 2.82 -5.65 -7.06
CA VAL A 398 1.86 -5.62 -8.17
C VAL A 398 1.87 -4.26 -8.86
N GLY A 399 1.88 -3.15 -8.12
CA GLY A 399 1.92 -1.80 -8.69
C GLY A 399 3.17 -1.53 -9.53
N LEU A 400 4.36 -1.92 -9.04
CA LEU A 400 5.60 -1.80 -9.83
C LEU A 400 5.58 -2.68 -11.08
N LEU A 401 5.03 -3.89 -10.99
CA LEU A 401 4.87 -4.76 -12.16
C LEU A 401 3.89 -4.16 -13.19
N PHE A 402 2.81 -3.51 -12.77
CA PHE A 402 1.92 -2.80 -13.71
C PHE A 402 2.67 -1.69 -14.45
N ILE A 403 3.51 -0.91 -13.78
CA ILE A 403 4.34 0.13 -14.41
C ILE A 403 5.30 -0.50 -15.43
N LEU A 404 5.94 -1.63 -15.08
CA LEU A 404 6.85 -2.35 -15.96
C LEU A 404 6.14 -2.92 -17.19
N LEU A 405 5.01 -3.60 -16.99
CA LEU A 405 4.25 -4.25 -18.05
C LEU A 405 3.67 -3.25 -19.06
N GLN A 406 3.17 -2.13 -18.59
CA GLN A 406 2.65 -1.06 -19.45
C GLN A 406 3.78 -0.47 -20.30
N THR A 407 4.98 -0.31 -19.74
CA THR A 407 6.16 0.18 -20.49
C THR A 407 6.55 -0.77 -21.63
N ASN A 408 6.51 -2.08 -21.37
CA ASN A 408 6.85 -3.07 -22.39
C ASN A 408 5.85 -3.05 -23.54
N ALA A 409 4.53 -2.99 -23.25
CA ALA A 409 3.49 -2.94 -24.28
C ALA A 409 3.63 -1.74 -25.24
N GLU A 410 3.94 -0.55 -24.69
CA GLU A 410 4.16 0.66 -25.51
C GLU A 410 5.39 0.55 -26.42
N ARG A 411 6.41 -0.14 -25.96
CA ARG A 411 7.64 -0.36 -26.72
C ARG A 411 7.39 -1.26 -27.91
N ASP A 412 6.60 -2.32 -27.71
CA ASP A 412 6.23 -3.25 -28.76
C ASP A 412 5.37 -2.55 -29.83
N GLU A 413 4.43 -1.70 -29.42
CA GLU A 413 3.61 -0.88 -30.34
C GLU A 413 4.47 0.11 -31.16
N GLN A 414 5.48 0.77 -30.54
CA GLN A 414 6.36 1.68 -31.25
C GLN A 414 7.22 0.94 -32.27
N THR A 415 7.81 -0.20 -31.89
CA THR A 415 8.64 -1.01 -32.79
C THR A 415 7.83 -1.49 -33.99
N THR A 416 6.58 -1.89 -33.79
CA THR A 416 5.69 -2.33 -34.86
C THR A 416 5.38 -1.17 -35.83
N ARG A 417 5.09 0.03 -35.31
CA ARG A 417 4.82 1.22 -36.17
C ARG A 417 6.05 1.62 -36.99
N ASP A 418 7.24 1.59 -36.38
CA ASP A 418 8.49 1.95 -37.05
C ASP A 418 8.83 0.92 -38.16
N THR A 419 8.45 -0.37 -37.98
CA THR A 419 8.62 -1.40 -39.03
C THR A 419 7.57 -1.32 -40.15
N GLU A 420 6.38 -0.78 -39.91
CA GLU A 420 5.35 -0.56 -40.91
C GLU A 420 5.58 0.71 -41.76
N THR A 421 6.42 1.63 -41.28
CA THR A 421 6.74 2.91 -41.98
C THR A 421 8.01 2.83 -42.81
N HIS A 422 8.76 1.74 -42.79
CA HIS A 422 9.91 1.42 -43.64
C HIS A 422 9.58 0.28 -44.61
#